data_9cd18d406d3385c5e76c81f4823d6895
#
_entry.id   9cd18d406d3385c5e76c81f4823d6895
#
_cell.length_a   1.000
_cell.length_b   1.000
_cell.length_c   1.000
_cell.angle_alpha   90.00
_cell.angle_beta   90.00
_cell.angle_gamma   90.00
#
_symmetry.space_group_name_H-M   'P 1'
#
loop_
_entity.id
_entity.type
_entity.pdbx_description
1 polymer ?
#
loop_
_entity_poly.entity_id
_entity_poly.type
_entity_poly.pdbx_seq_one_letter_code
_entity_poly.pdbx_strand_id
1 'polypeptide(L)' 'MGSNVSMKVQGSKLVIEVDLNKKLGLSKSLKNTIIASTGGNIEVPGKPDIKIGMNVYTKAE' A
#
# COMPACT_ATOMS: atom_id res chain seq x y z
N MET A 1 -6.64 -7.53 -1.78
CA MET A 1 -6.49 -6.15 -2.25
C MET A 1 -6.22 -5.23 -1.07
N GLY A 2 -5.37 -4.24 -1.25
CA GLY A 2 -4.97 -3.37 -0.17
C GLY A 2 -5.95 -2.24 0.12
N SER A 3 -5.63 -1.45 1.12
CA SER A 3 -6.42 -0.31 1.55
C SER A 3 -5.67 0.98 1.28
N ASN A 4 -6.36 1.97 0.73
CA ASN A 4 -5.82 3.29 0.41
C ASN A 4 -4.65 3.24 -0.58
N VAL A 5 -4.61 2.23 -1.42
CA VAL A 5 -3.56 2.07 -2.44
C VAL A 5 -4.23 1.96 -3.79
N SER A 6 -3.79 2.78 -4.73
CA SER A 6 -4.24 2.74 -6.11
C SER A 6 -3.04 2.54 -7.01
N MET A 7 -3.12 1.61 -7.92
CA MET A 7 -2.00 1.25 -8.80
C MET A 7 -2.42 1.24 -10.25
N LYS A 8 -1.51 1.63 -11.12
CA LYS A 8 -1.69 1.50 -12.56
C LYS A 8 -0.34 1.24 -13.21
N VAL A 9 -0.37 0.61 -14.36
CA VAL A 9 0.83 0.34 -15.15
C VAL A 9 0.80 1.24 -16.38
N GLN A 10 1.90 1.95 -16.60
CA GLN A 10 2.09 2.80 -17.78
C GLN A 10 3.38 2.38 -18.47
N GLY A 11 3.24 1.68 -19.60
CA GLY A 11 4.41 1.12 -20.30
C GLY A 11 5.12 0.13 -19.40
N SER A 12 6.36 0.43 -19.03
CA SER A 12 7.17 -0.43 -18.16
C SER A 12 7.19 0.07 -16.71
N LYS A 13 6.32 1.02 -16.35
CA LYS A 13 6.32 1.64 -15.04
C LYS A 13 5.06 1.29 -14.24
N LEU A 14 5.24 1.01 -12.96
CA LEU A 14 4.15 0.88 -12.00
C LEU A 14 4.00 2.21 -11.28
N VAL A 15 2.81 2.78 -11.35
CA VAL A 15 2.48 4.04 -10.66
C VAL A 15 1.57 3.73 -9.49
N ILE A 16 1.93 4.20 -8.32
CA ILE A 16 1.19 3.95 -7.08
C ILE A 16 0.76 5.29 -6.49
N GLU A 17 -0.52 5.40 -6.13
CA GLU A 17 -1.05 6.59 -5.48
C GLU A 17 -1.58 6.23 -4.10
N VAL A 18 -1.26 7.05 -3.12
CA VAL A 18 -1.67 6.91 -1.72
C VAL A 18 -2.10 8.28 -1.21
N ASP A 19 -3.25 8.32 -0.54
CA ASP A 19 -3.70 9.54 0.14
C ASP A 19 -3.01 9.60 1.51
N LEU A 20 -2.06 10.50 1.67
CA LEU A 20 -1.28 10.62 2.89
C LEU A 20 -2.06 11.21 4.06
N ASN A 21 -3.23 11.76 3.81
CA ASN A 21 -4.09 12.31 4.87
C ASN A 21 -5.03 11.27 5.46
N LYS A 22 -5.09 10.09 4.88
CA LYS A 22 -5.97 9.02 5.33
C LYS A 22 -5.24 8.14 6.33
N LYS A 23 -5.94 7.77 7.41
CA LYS A 23 -5.37 6.89 8.44
C LYS A 23 -6.29 5.69 8.59
N LEU A 24 -5.70 4.50 8.50
CA LEU A 24 -6.45 3.25 8.56
C LEU A 24 -6.54 2.70 9.99
N GLY A 25 -5.69 3.17 10.90
CA GLY A 25 -5.68 2.73 12.28
C GLY A 25 -4.30 2.30 12.72
N LEU A 26 -4.20 1.85 13.96
CA LEU A 26 -2.93 1.42 14.53
C LEU A 26 -2.48 0.07 13.97
N SER A 27 -1.17 -0.11 13.86
CA SER A 27 -0.59 -1.39 13.53
C SER A 27 -0.82 -2.39 14.67
N LYS A 28 -0.54 -3.67 14.42
CA LYS A 28 -0.68 -4.71 15.44
C LYS A 28 0.19 -4.46 16.66
N SER A 29 1.34 -3.84 16.47
CA SER A 29 2.24 -3.51 17.55
C SER A 29 1.83 -2.26 18.30
N LEU A 30 0.83 -1.53 17.82
CA LEU A 30 0.35 -0.26 18.37
C LEU A 30 1.40 0.85 18.37
N LYS A 31 2.50 0.67 17.64
CA LYS A 31 3.59 1.64 17.58
C LYS A 31 3.47 2.59 16.40
N ASN A 32 2.71 2.21 15.40
CA ASN A 32 2.57 3.00 14.17
C ASN A 32 1.11 3.12 13.77
N THR A 33 0.80 4.20 13.08
CA THR A 33 -0.50 4.38 12.44
C THR A 33 -0.33 4.01 10.97
N ILE A 34 -1.14 3.10 10.48
CA ILE A 34 -1.09 2.65 9.09
C ILE A 34 -1.83 3.66 8.22
N ILE A 35 -1.19 4.14 7.18
CA ILE A 35 -1.80 5.05 6.21
C ILE A 35 -2.30 4.27 5.00
N ALA A 36 -1.52 3.33 4.53
CA ALA A 36 -1.89 2.51 3.38
C ALA A 36 -1.19 1.16 3.48
N SER A 37 -1.80 0.14 2.90
CA SER A 37 -1.22 -1.20 2.91
C SER A 37 -1.79 -2.01 1.77
N THR A 38 -0.95 -2.86 1.18
CA THR A 38 -1.43 -3.86 0.21
C THR A 38 -2.05 -5.06 0.90
N GLY A 39 -1.92 -5.16 2.24
CA GLY A 39 -2.47 -6.31 2.97
C GLY A 39 -1.71 -7.60 2.71
N GLY A 40 -0.45 -7.50 2.36
CA GLY A 40 0.40 -8.61 1.96
C GLY A 40 0.85 -8.43 0.53
N ASN A 41 1.41 -9.47 -0.06
CA ASN A 41 1.85 -9.41 -1.45
C ASN A 41 0.66 -9.54 -2.38
N ILE A 42 0.58 -8.67 -3.38
CA ILE A 42 -0.45 -8.71 -4.41
C ILE A 42 0.19 -8.71 -5.79
N GLU A 43 -0.58 -9.10 -6.78
CA GLU A 43 -0.10 -9.09 -8.17
C GLU A 43 -0.15 -7.68 -8.73
N VAL A 44 0.88 -7.33 -9.51
CA VAL A 44 0.88 -6.06 -10.25
C VAL A 44 -0.19 -6.14 -11.33
N PRO A 45 -1.05 -5.11 -11.49
CA PRO A 45 -2.09 -5.12 -12.52
C PRO A 45 -1.53 -5.42 -13.92
N GLY A 46 -2.08 -6.41 -14.59
CA GLY A 46 -1.64 -6.82 -15.92
C GLY A 46 -0.32 -7.59 -15.97
N LYS A 47 0.29 -7.83 -14.83
CA LYS A 47 1.60 -8.52 -14.73
C LYS A 47 1.55 -9.53 -13.59
N PRO A 48 0.84 -10.66 -13.74
CA PRO A 48 0.63 -11.58 -12.62
C PRO A 48 1.89 -12.24 -12.07
N ASP A 49 2.96 -12.26 -12.85
CA ASP A 49 4.23 -12.81 -12.37
C ASP A 49 5.01 -11.88 -11.46
N ILE A 50 4.60 -10.61 -11.40
CA ILE A 50 5.27 -9.60 -10.58
C ILE A 50 4.41 -9.32 -9.35
N LYS A 51 5.01 -9.43 -8.19
CA LYS A 51 4.32 -9.23 -6.92
C LYS A 51 4.82 -7.95 -6.25
N ILE A 52 3.95 -7.31 -5.50
CA ILE A 52 4.30 -6.14 -4.71
C ILE A 52 3.68 -6.25 -3.33
N GLY A 53 4.46 -5.93 -2.32
CA GLY A 53 3.97 -5.80 -0.97
C GLY A 53 4.48 -4.48 -0.42
N MET A 54 3.57 -3.66 0.12
CA MET A 54 4.00 -2.37 0.62
C MET A 54 3.11 -1.92 1.79
N ASN A 55 3.71 -1.12 2.67
CA ASN A 55 3.01 -0.47 3.76
C ASN A 55 3.49 0.97 3.85
N VAL A 56 2.54 1.88 4.03
CA VAL A 56 2.83 3.29 4.31
C VAL A 56 2.31 3.55 5.71
N TYR A 57 3.16 4.07 6.57
CA TYR A 57 2.79 4.27 7.97
C TYR A 57 3.52 5.48 8.54
N THR A 58 2.98 5.97 9.64
CA THR A 58 3.62 7.03 10.40
C THR A 58 3.69 6.61 11.85
N LYS A 59 4.59 7.24 12.60
CA LYS A 59 4.77 6.95 14.00
C LYS A 59 3.51 7.29 14.77
N ALA A 60 3.04 6.40 15.61
CA ALA A 60 1.90 6.66 16.48
C ALA A 60 2.29 7.62 17.59
N GLU A 61 1.39 8.53 17.90
CA GLU A 61 1.59 9.50 18.99
C GLU A 61 0.91 9.04 20.26
#